data_ef45af2d9ba22216197cae849708b299
#
_entry.id   ef45af2d9ba22216197cae849708b299
#
_cell.length_a   1.000
_cell.length_b   1.000
_cell.length_c   1.000
_cell.angle_alpha   90.00
_cell.angle_beta   90.00
_cell.angle_gamma   90.00
#
_symmetry.space_group_name_H-M   'P 1'
#
loop_
_entity.id
_entity.type
_entity.pdbx_description
1 polymer ?
#
loop_
_entity_poly.entity_id
_entity_poly.type
_entity_poly.pdbx_seq_one_letter_code
_entity_poly.pdbx_strand_id
1 'polypeptide(L)'
;MVLSGDPEGYAAAGEFADYLEGYAAKFNLPARTSVEVSRLARPDDGPFLATLSTGTSITAGAVVVAAGAFQKPKLPALAGRLDGRVTQLTVGTFRRPTDTPEGTVLVVGDGASGRDIAADLAGARRVLLATGRKRRLLPEHLLGRSAWWWLNATGLMRAGPNSPIGRIMRAADPFPNRNRSLVDLQRQGIVIKPRVLSADGSEVTFADGTRSSIKAVGWAVGYEDDTRWIDIAEAKDGDGGIISEDGRSPVPGLYHLGRPWQRNRASALIMGAGPDAKLVVDHLSEHGTCARSR
;
A
#
# COMPACT_ATOMS: atom_id res chain seq x y z
N MET A 1 12.43 -9.82 -19.37
CA MET A 1 13.27 -9.95 -18.15
C MET A 1 12.54 -10.85 -17.18
N VAL A 2 13.25 -11.71 -16.46
CA VAL A 2 12.69 -12.57 -15.42
C VAL A 2 13.44 -12.23 -14.13
N LEU A 3 12.72 -12.10 -13.02
CA LEU A 3 13.33 -11.97 -11.70
C LEU A 3 13.99 -13.31 -11.36
N SER A 4 15.25 -13.29 -10.96
CA SER A 4 15.98 -14.48 -10.51
C SER A 4 15.51 -14.91 -9.12
N GLY A 5 15.64 -16.20 -8.80
CA GLY A 5 15.32 -16.75 -7.48
C GLY A 5 14.27 -17.85 -7.52
N ASP A 6 13.77 -18.22 -6.35
CA ASP A 6 12.73 -19.24 -6.20
C ASP A 6 11.37 -18.71 -6.70
N PRO A 7 10.75 -19.32 -7.72
CA PRO A 7 9.44 -18.89 -8.23
C PRO A 7 8.30 -18.98 -7.22
N GLU A 8 8.45 -19.79 -6.17
CA GLU A 8 7.46 -19.95 -5.10
C GLU A 8 7.83 -19.13 -3.84
N GLY A 9 8.99 -18.44 -3.86
CA GLY A 9 9.51 -17.63 -2.77
C GLY A 9 9.13 -16.15 -2.88
N TYR A 10 9.72 -15.36 -2.00
CA TYR A 10 9.61 -13.90 -2.00
C TYR A 10 10.99 -13.29 -2.28
N ALA A 11 11.04 -12.40 -3.25
CA ALA A 11 12.25 -11.64 -3.52
C ALA A 11 12.53 -10.65 -2.38
N ALA A 12 13.81 -10.42 -2.09
CA ALA A 12 14.21 -9.33 -1.21
C ALA A 12 13.95 -7.97 -1.88
N ALA A 13 13.75 -6.93 -1.05
CA ALA A 13 13.46 -5.58 -1.57
C ALA A 13 14.55 -5.07 -2.52
N GLY A 14 15.84 -5.34 -2.21
CA GLY A 14 16.96 -4.98 -3.07
C GLY A 14 16.93 -5.69 -4.42
N GLU A 15 16.70 -7.01 -4.43
CA GLU A 15 16.61 -7.79 -5.67
C GLU A 15 15.49 -7.28 -6.59
N PHE A 16 14.37 -6.85 -6.00
CA PHE A 16 13.28 -6.28 -6.78
C PHE A 16 13.61 -4.87 -7.29
N ALA A 17 14.31 -4.05 -6.51
CA ALA A 17 14.80 -2.74 -6.95
C ALA A 17 15.77 -2.89 -8.13
N ASP A 18 16.77 -3.76 -8.02
CA ASP A 18 17.74 -4.05 -9.09
C ASP A 18 17.04 -4.54 -10.37
N TYR A 19 15.99 -5.37 -10.21
CA TYR A 19 15.17 -5.81 -11.34
C TYR A 19 14.47 -4.64 -12.04
N LEU A 20 13.90 -3.69 -11.29
CA LEU A 20 13.23 -2.51 -11.86
C LEU A 20 14.23 -1.57 -12.54
N GLU A 21 15.40 -1.36 -11.96
CA GLU A 21 16.47 -0.56 -12.57
C GLU A 21 16.94 -1.19 -13.89
N GLY A 22 17.20 -2.50 -13.87
CA GLY A 22 17.54 -3.24 -15.08
C GLY A 22 16.42 -3.24 -16.14
N TYR A 23 15.16 -3.24 -15.71
CA TYR A 23 14.01 -3.11 -16.61
C TYR A 23 14.00 -1.73 -17.28
N ALA A 24 14.15 -0.67 -16.48
CA ALA A 24 14.20 0.70 -17.00
C ALA A 24 15.36 0.90 -17.99
N ALA A 25 16.54 0.40 -17.68
CA ALA A 25 17.71 0.46 -18.54
C ALA A 25 17.49 -0.33 -19.85
N LYS A 26 16.97 -1.56 -19.76
CA LYS A 26 16.74 -2.43 -20.93
C LYS A 26 15.80 -1.80 -21.96
N PHE A 27 14.77 -1.11 -21.49
CA PHE A 27 13.77 -0.47 -22.36
C PHE A 27 14.01 1.02 -22.57
N ASN A 28 15.16 1.54 -22.10
CA ASN A 28 15.53 2.96 -22.20
C ASN A 28 14.39 3.89 -21.76
N LEU A 29 13.76 3.57 -20.60
CA LEU A 29 12.63 4.35 -20.09
C LEU A 29 13.12 5.72 -19.61
N PRO A 30 12.42 6.84 -19.96
CA PRO A 30 12.80 8.19 -19.55
C PRO A 30 12.41 8.46 -18.09
N ALA A 31 12.84 7.60 -17.16
CA ALA A 31 12.53 7.72 -15.74
C ALA A 31 13.33 8.88 -15.12
N ARG A 32 12.65 9.73 -14.36
CA ARG A 32 13.26 10.78 -13.53
C ARG A 32 13.04 10.43 -12.08
N THR A 33 14.10 10.13 -11.37
CA THR A 33 14.08 9.84 -9.93
C THR A 33 14.28 11.10 -9.11
N SER A 34 13.91 11.04 -7.81
CA SER A 34 14.06 12.17 -6.88
C SER A 34 13.32 13.45 -7.28
N VAL A 35 12.25 13.30 -8.07
CA VAL A 35 11.37 14.38 -8.50
C VAL A 35 9.95 14.07 -8.07
N GLU A 36 9.34 14.97 -7.31
CA GLU A 36 7.95 14.88 -6.91
C GLU A 36 7.08 15.75 -7.79
N VAL A 37 5.88 15.28 -8.16
CA VAL A 37 4.83 16.10 -8.74
C VAL A 37 4.05 16.73 -7.60
N SER A 38 4.25 18.02 -7.36
CA SER A 38 3.62 18.76 -6.27
C SER A 38 2.19 19.22 -6.60
N ARG A 39 1.86 19.36 -7.89
CA ARG A 39 0.52 19.73 -8.35
C ARG A 39 0.29 19.20 -9.77
N LEU A 40 -0.89 18.64 -9.99
CA LEU A 40 -1.43 18.29 -11.30
C LEU A 40 -2.71 19.09 -11.53
N ALA A 41 -2.71 19.94 -12.54
CA ALA A 41 -3.87 20.76 -12.92
C ALA A 41 -4.20 20.58 -14.41
N ARG A 42 -5.39 20.99 -14.80
CA ARG A 42 -5.85 21.06 -16.18
C ARG A 42 -6.53 22.38 -16.44
N PRO A 43 -5.79 23.45 -16.79
CA PRO A 43 -6.38 24.77 -17.05
C PRO A 43 -7.26 24.75 -18.30
N ASP A 44 -8.44 25.34 -18.22
CA ASP A 44 -9.33 25.62 -19.36
C ASP A 44 -9.56 24.43 -20.31
N ASP A 45 -9.66 23.21 -19.75
CA ASP A 45 -9.76 21.94 -20.51
C ASP A 45 -8.64 21.70 -21.54
N GLY A 46 -7.55 22.45 -21.40
CA GLY A 46 -6.35 22.31 -22.19
C GLY A 46 -5.51 21.08 -21.79
N PRO A 47 -4.22 21.09 -22.11
CA PRO A 47 -3.31 20.05 -21.69
C PRO A 47 -3.10 20.06 -20.16
N PHE A 48 -2.76 18.90 -19.59
CA PHE A 48 -2.39 18.78 -18.19
C PHE A 48 -1.08 19.53 -17.90
N LEU A 49 -1.03 20.16 -16.75
CA LEU A 49 0.16 20.85 -16.23
C LEU A 49 0.59 20.16 -14.94
N ALA A 50 1.71 19.47 -14.97
CA ALA A 50 2.33 18.85 -13.79
C ALA A 50 3.45 19.74 -13.27
N THR A 51 3.28 20.34 -12.11
CA THR A 51 4.31 21.13 -11.42
C THR A 51 5.18 20.21 -10.59
N LEU A 52 6.50 20.34 -10.73
CA LEU A 52 7.49 19.51 -10.07
C LEU A 52 8.07 20.19 -8.83
N SER A 53 8.58 19.40 -7.89
CA SER A 53 9.30 19.89 -6.70
C SER A 53 10.53 20.72 -7.01
N THR A 54 11.05 20.62 -8.24
CA THR A 54 12.15 21.43 -8.76
C THR A 54 11.74 22.85 -9.18
N GLY A 55 10.43 23.19 -9.10
CA GLY A 55 9.88 24.46 -9.59
C GLY A 55 9.60 24.53 -11.08
N THR A 56 9.91 23.47 -11.84
CA THR A 56 9.60 23.39 -13.27
C THR A 56 8.25 22.71 -13.50
N SER A 57 7.71 22.80 -14.70
CA SER A 57 6.45 22.15 -15.07
C SER A 57 6.58 21.32 -16.32
N ILE A 58 5.77 20.27 -16.42
CA ILE A 58 5.61 19.42 -17.61
C ILE A 58 4.19 19.59 -18.12
N THR A 59 4.07 19.86 -19.41
CA THR A 59 2.78 19.88 -20.11
C THR A 59 2.57 18.54 -20.81
N ALA A 60 1.38 17.95 -20.68
CA ALA A 60 1.05 16.64 -21.27
C ALA A 60 -0.39 16.60 -21.79
N GLY A 61 -0.62 15.92 -22.91
CA GLY A 61 -1.96 15.66 -23.45
C GLY A 61 -2.70 14.57 -22.66
N ALA A 62 -1.95 13.67 -22.01
CA ALA A 62 -2.51 12.63 -21.15
C ALA A 62 -1.58 12.35 -19.96
N VAL A 63 -2.16 11.91 -18.84
CA VAL A 63 -1.45 11.58 -17.61
C VAL A 63 -1.93 10.26 -17.06
N VAL A 64 -0.98 9.40 -16.68
CA VAL A 64 -1.25 8.17 -15.92
C VAL A 64 -0.69 8.32 -14.51
N VAL A 65 -1.58 8.42 -13.53
CA VAL A 65 -1.21 8.45 -12.11
C VAL A 65 -0.99 7.02 -11.62
N ALA A 66 0.26 6.62 -11.47
CA ALA A 66 0.68 5.28 -11.04
C ALA A 66 1.27 5.28 -9.62
N ALA A 67 0.77 6.13 -8.73
CA ALA A 67 1.26 6.32 -7.37
C ALA A 67 1.01 5.12 -6.43
N GLY A 68 0.25 4.11 -6.90
CA GLY A 68 -0.02 2.87 -6.17
C GLY A 68 -1.00 3.03 -5.01
N ALA A 69 -1.02 1.99 -4.15
CA ALA A 69 -1.99 1.84 -3.07
C ALA A 69 -1.47 2.30 -1.69
N PHE A 70 -0.16 2.51 -1.55
CA PHE A 70 0.50 2.71 -0.27
C PHE A 70 1.13 4.11 -0.21
N GLN A 71 0.30 5.15 -0.37
CA GLN A 71 0.78 6.51 -0.50
C GLN A 71 1.08 7.12 0.87
N LYS A 72 0.06 7.33 1.70
CA LYS A 72 0.21 7.97 3.00
C LYS A 72 -0.22 7.01 4.13
N PRO A 73 0.69 6.64 5.05
CA PRO A 73 0.31 5.83 6.21
C PRO A 73 -0.75 6.55 7.05
N LYS A 74 -1.80 5.84 7.42
CA LYS A 74 -2.84 6.36 8.32
C LYS A 74 -2.28 6.54 9.73
N LEU A 75 -2.62 7.67 10.34
CA LEU A 75 -2.40 7.93 11.75
C LEU A 75 -3.75 8.07 12.45
N PRO A 76 -4.06 7.20 13.43
CA PRO A 76 -5.30 7.34 14.21
C PRO A 76 -5.24 8.58 15.12
N ALA A 77 -6.38 9.12 15.49
CA ALA A 77 -6.47 10.27 16.40
C ALA A 77 -5.73 10.06 17.74
N LEU A 78 -5.58 8.79 18.15
CA LEU A 78 -4.80 8.41 19.32
C LEU A 78 -3.32 8.82 19.25
N ALA A 79 -2.76 8.95 18.05
CA ALA A 79 -1.37 9.38 17.87
C ALA A 79 -1.10 10.77 18.51
N GLY A 80 -2.06 11.68 18.41
CA GLY A 80 -1.96 13.02 19.02
C GLY A 80 -2.14 13.06 20.55
N ARG A 81 -2.47 11.90 21.18
CA ARG A 81 -2.58 11.79 22.64
C ARG A 81 -1.30 11.26 23.30
N LEU A 82 -0.37 10.80 22.50
CA LEU A 82 0.92 10.33 22.99
C LEU A 82 1.86 11.50 23.23
N ASP A 83 2.63 11.40 24.29
CA ASP A 83 3.68 12.34 24.69
C ASP A 83 4.82 12.35 23.65
N GLY A 84 5.47 13.50 23.45
CA GLY A 84 6.63 13.64 22.55
C GLY A 84 7.83 12.75 22.89
N ARG A 85 7.86 12.15 24.09
CA ARG A 85 8.86 11.17 24.49
C ARG A 85 8.60 9.76 23.94
N VAL A 86 7.41 9.49 23.41
CA VAL A 86 7.09 8.25 22.75
C VAL A 86 7.44 8.36 21.27
N THR A 87 8.43 7.58 20.83
CA THR A 87 8.80 7.51 19.40
C THR A 87 7.64 6.94 18.60
N GLN A 88 7.16 7.69 17.62
CA GLN A 88 6.07 7.26 16.76
C GLN A 88 6.60 6.96 15.34
N LEU A 89 6.38 5.76 14.88
CA LEU A 89 6.78 5.27 13.57
C LEU A 89 5.55 4.79 12.80
N THR A 90 5.65 4.86 11.49
CA THR A 90 4.67 4.28 10.57
C THR A 90 5.32 3.16 9.77
N VAL A 91 4.52 2.41 9.01
CA VAL A 91 5.06 1.42 8.04
C VAL A 91 6.02 2.08 7.04
N GLY A 92 5.80 3.36 6.72
CA GLY A 92 6.67 4.12 5.82
C GLY A 92 7.99 4.57 6.43
N THR A 93 8.11 4.70 7.76
CA THR A 93 9.31 5.20 8.45
C THR A 93 10.08 4.14 9.22
N PHE A 94 9.45 3.04 9.61
CA PHE A 94 10.13 1.89 10.22
C PHE A 94 11.02 1.20 9.19
N ARG A 95 12.29 0.99 9.51
CA ARG A 95 13.28 0.28 8.67
C ARG A 95 13.93 -0.88 9.41
N ARG A 96 14.19 -0.74 10.71
CA ARG A 96 14.93 -1.70 11.50
C ARG A 96 14.64 -1.52 13.00
N PRO A 97 14.90 -2.53 13.84
CA PRO A 97 14.64 -2.45 15.29
C PRO A 97 15.34 -1.28 16.00
N THR A 98 16.50 -0.85 15.51
CA THR A 98 17.23 0.29 16.08
C THR A 98 16.56 1.64 15.88
N ASP A 99 15.54 1.72 15.03
CA ASP A 99 14.73 2.94 14.87
C ASP A 99 13.82 3.18 16.10
N THR A 100 13.72 2.20 17.01
CA THR A 100 12.97 2.29 18.26
C THR A 100 13.92 2.34 19.46
N PRO A 101 13.59 3.12 20.50
CA PRO A 101 14.34 3.13 21.76
C PRO A 101 14.20 1.77 22.47
N GLU A 102 15.08 1.52 23.45
CA GLU A 102 14.96 0.36 24.32
C GLU A 102 13.69 0.42 25.16
N GLY A 103 13.11 -0.76 25.42
CA GLY A 103 11.91 -0.92 26.23
C GLY A 103 10.74 -1.49 25.47
N THR A 104 9.52 -1.14 25.90
CA THR A 104 8.28 -1.68 25.33
C THR A 104 7.88 -0.93 24.08
N VAL A 105 7.73 -1.65 22.98
CA VAL A 105 7.23 -1.13 21.70
C VAL A 105 5.84 -1.70 21.43
N LEU A 106 4.89 -0.82 21.14
CA LEU A 106 3.55 -1.19 20.73
C LEU A 106 3.47 -1.17 19.20
N VAL A 107 2.99 -2.23 18.57
CA VAL A 107 2.60 -2.24 17.16
C VAL A 107 1.07 -2.25 17.10
N VAL A 108 0.48 -1.26 16.44
CA VAL A 108 -0.97 -1.13 16.29
C VAL A 108 -1.40 -1.55 14.90
N GLY A 109 -2.18 -2.63 14.84
CA GLY A 109 -2.65 -3.25 13.59
C GLY A 109 -1.92 -4.55 13.28
N ASP A 110 -2.71 -5.60 13.04
CA ASP A 110 -2.25 -6.97 12.79
C ASP A 110 -2.46 -7.42 11.34
N GLY A 111 -2.38 -6.49 10.39
CA GLY A 111 -2.22 -6.77 8.97
C GLY A 111 -0.83 -7.33 8.66
N ALA A 112 -0.53 -7.58 7.38
CA ALA A 112 0.77 -8.11 6.97
C ALA A 112 1.93 -7.28 7.51
N SER A 113 1.93 -5.96 7.28
CA SER A 113 3.00 -5.06 7.73
C SER A 113 3.15 -5.02 9.26
N GLY A 114 2.04 -5.00 10.01
CA GLY A 114 2.12 -4.95 11.48
C GLY A 114 2.70 -6.23 12.07
N ARG A 115 2.39 -7.38 11.47
CA ARG A 115 2.96 -8.67 11.88
C ARG A 115 4.44 -8.77 11.53
N ASP A 116 4.85 -8.26 10.37
CA ASP A 116 6.26 -8.22 9.98
C ASP A 116 7.06 -7.31 10.93
N ILE A 117 6.59 -6.09 11.18
CA ILE A 117 7.24 -5.15 12.13
C ILE A 117 7.35 -5.77 13.53
N ALA A 118 6.27 -6.41 14.02
CA ALA A 118 6.28 -7.04 15.33
C ALA A 118 7.32 -8.17 15.42
N ALA A 119 7.42 -8.99 14.38
CA ALA A 119 8.40 -10.06 14.33
C ALA A 119 9.84 -9.55 14.22
N ASP A 120 10.09 -8.51 13.43
CA ASP A 120 11.40 -7.90 13.31
C ASP A 120 11.88 -7.31 14.65
N LEU A 121 10.96 -6.77 15.44
CA LEU A 121 11.24 -6.21 16.76
C LEU A 121 11.45 -7.26 17.85
N ALA A 122 10.90 -8.47 17.73
CA ALA A 122 10.77 -9.45 18.80
C ALA A 122 12.10 -9.86 19.45
N GLY A 123 13.19 -9.96 18.66
CA GLY A 123 14.51 -10.30 19.17
C GLY A 123 15.25 -9.17 19.92
N ALA A 124 14.78 -7.93 19.78
CA ALA A 124 15.47 -6.74 20.27
C ALA A 124 14.64 -5.91 21.25
N ARG A 125 13.33 -6.08 21.29
CA ARG A 125 12.42 -5.25 22.09
C ARG A 125 11.34 -6.11 22.77
N ARG A 126 10.75 -5.58 23.84
CA ARG A 126 9.49 -6.12 24.36
C ARG A 126 8.35 -5.62 23.49
N VAL A 127 7.72 -6.52 22.72
CA VAL A 127 6.72 -6.17 21.72
C VAL A 127 5.30 -6.47 22.22
N LEU A 128 4.42 -5.48 22.13
CA LEU A 128 2.98 -5.62 22.23
C LEU A 128 2.38 -5.48 20.83
N LEU A 129 1.59 -6.43 20.35
CA LEU A 129 0.86 -6.34 19.11
C LEU A 129 -0.63 -6.14 19.39
N ALA A 130 -1.15 -4.94 19.13
CA ALA A 130 -2.57 -4.64 19.26
C ALA A 130 -3.32 -5.07 18.01
N THR A 131 -4.26 -6.00 18.18
CA THR A 131 -5.06 -6.58 17.12
C THR A 131 -6.40 -5.85 16.97
N GLY A 132 -6.95 -5.85 15.77
CA GLY A 132 -8.25 -5.28 15.47
C GLY A 132 -9.30 -6.34 15.16
N ARG A 133 -9.68 -6.43 13.89
CA ARG A 133 -10.61 -7.46 13.39
C ARG A 133 -9.91 -8.80 13.23
N LYS A 134 -10.66 -9.91 13.39
CA LYS A 134 -10.12 -11.24 13.05
C LYS A 134 -9.67 -11.27 11.59
N ARG A 135 -8.45 -11.77 11.36
CA ARG A 135 -7.86 -11.91 10.02
C ARG A 135 -7.94 -13.36 9.55
N ARG A 136 -8.21 -13.56 8.27
CA ARG A 136 -8.11 -14.87 7.63
C ARG A 136 -6.75 -14.97 6.96
N LEU A 137 -5.91 -15.87 7.47
CA LEU A 137 -4.62 -16.19 6.88
C LEU A 137 -4.78 -17.40 5.98
N LEU A 138 -4.07 -17.38 4.86
CA LEU A 138 -3.94 -18.52 3.98
C LEU A 138 -2.67 -19.30 4.35
N PRO A 139 -2.64 -20.63 4.19
CA PRO A 139 -1.38 -21.36 4.29
C PRO A 139 -0.41 -20.82 3.23
N GLU A 140 0.86 -20.75 3.56
CA GLU A 140 1.91 -20.27 2.63
C GLU A 140 1.92 -21.13 1.36
N HIS A 141 1.98 -22.43 1.56
CA HIS A 141 1.98 -23.43 0.50
C HIS A 141 0.86 -24.45 0.72
N LEU A 142 0.24 -24.86 -0.35
CA LEU A 142 -0.74 -25.94 -0.40
C LEU A 142 -0.41 -26.85 -1.57
N LEU A 143 -0.24 -28.15 -1.32
CA LEU A 143 0.13 -29.14 -2.33
C LEU A 143 1.38 -28.73 -3.16
N GLY A 144 2.41 -28.21 -2.48
CA GLY A 144 3.68 -27.82 -3.09
C GLY A 144 3.66 -26.51 -3.91
N ARG A 145 2.55 -25.78 -3.89
CA ARG A 145 2.40 -24.49 -4.57
C ARG A 145 2.03 -23.39 -3.60
N SER A 146 2.45 -22.15 -3.89
CA SER A 146 2.12 -20.99 -3.07
C SER A 146 0.62 -20.68 -3.08
N ALA A 147 0.13 -20.05 -2.02
CA ALA A 147 -1.26 -19.58 -1.97
C ALA A 147 -1.59 -18.64 -3.15
N TRP A 148 -0.62 -17.84 -3.58
CA TRP A 148 -0.78 -16.94 -4.72
C TRP A 148 -0.98 -17.68 -6.03
N TRP A 149 -0.26 -18.80 -6.22
CA TRP A 149 -0.45 -19.65 -7.38
C TRP A 149 -1.89 -20.20 -7.46
N TRP A 150 -2.42 -20.71 -6.33
CA TRP A 150 -3.79 -21.23 -6.26
C TRP A 150 -4.83 -20.14 -6.50
N LEU A 151 -4.68 -18.96 -5.88
CA LEU A 151 -5.59 -17.83 -6.10
C LEU A 151 -5.64 -17.40 -7.56
N ASN A 152 -4.49 -17.43 -8.25
CA ASN A 152 -4.41 -17.10 -9.67
C ASN A 152 -4.98 -18.22 -10.56
N ALA A 153 -4.60 -19.47 -10.32
CA ALA A 153 -5.04 -20.63 -11.09
C ALA A 153 -6.57 -20.85 -11.03
N THR A 154 -7.17 -20.60 -9.85
CA THR A 154 -8.62 -20.69 -9.66
C THR A 154 -9.38 -19.46 -10.17
N GLY A 155 -8.70 -18.43 -10.68
CA GLY A 155 -9.33 -17.21 -11.16
C GLY A 155 -9.80 -16.23 -10.07
N LEU A 156 -9.62 -16.55 -8.79
CA LEU A 156 -10.05 -15.68 -7.67
C LEU A 156 -9.39 -14.30 -7.72
N MET A 157 -8.15 -14.22 -8.24
CA MET A 157 -7.45 -12.94 -8.43
C MET A 157 -8.09 -12.05 -9.51
N ARG A 158 -8.87 -12.65 -10.42
CA ARG A 158 -9.54 -11.93 -11.52
C ARG A 158 -10.98 -11.53 -11.18
N ALA A 159 -11.46 -11.89 -9.99
CA ALA A 159 -12.80 -11.53 -9.55
C ALA A 159 -12.97 -10.00 -9.45
N GLY A 160 -13.91 -9.45 -10.19
CA GLY A 160 -14.21 -8.01 -10.18
C GLY A 160 -14.76 -7.54 -8.83
N PRO A 161 -14.60 -6.26 -8.48
CA PRO A 161 -14.94 -5.74 -7.15
C PRO A 161 -16.42 -5.91 -6.80
N ASN A 162 -17.31 -5.88 -7.78
CA ASN A 162 -18.75 -5.96 -7.63
C ASN A 162 -19.31 -7.39 -7.77
N SER A 163 -18.46 -8.37 -8.14
CA SER A 163 -18.87 -9.77 -8.19
C SER A 163 -19.10 -10.35 -6.79
N PRO A 164 -19.92 -11.40 -6.62
CA PRO A 164 -20.10 -12.05 -5.31
C PRO A 164 -18.77 -12.49 -4.70
N ILE A 165 -17.89 -13.10 -5.51
CA ILE A 165 -16.55 -13.54 -5.09
C ILE A 165 -15.69 -12.33 -4.71
N GLY A 166 -15.68 -11.28 -5.53
CA GLY A 166 -14.90 -10.07 -5.25
C GLY A 166 -15.32 -9.41 -3.94
N ARG A 167 -16.62 -9.32 -3.66
CA ARG A 167 -17.14 -8.80 -2.38
C ARG A 167 -16.68 -9.63 -1.18
N ILE A 168 -16.73 -10.96 -1.29
CA ILE A 168 -16.25 -11.86 -0.23
C ILE A 168 -14.74 -11.68 -0.02
N MET A 169 -13.95 -11.67 -1.11
CA MET A 169 -12.50 -11.48 -1.05
C MET A 169 -12.12 -10.12 -0.47
N ARG A 170 -12.85 -9.07 -0.83
CA ARG A 170 -12.63 -7.72 -0.31
C ARG A 170 -12.95 -7.62 1.19
N ALA A 171 -14.02 -8.23 1.64
CA ALA A 171 -14.39 -8.26 3.05
C ALA A 171 -13.42 -9.09 3.90
N ALA A 172 -13.00 -10.26 3.40
CA ALA A 172 -12.09 -11.16 4.10
C ALA A 172 -10.64 -10.66 4.08
N ASP A 173 -10.23 -10.01 2.98
CA ASP A 173 -8.87 -9.52 2.74
C ASP A 173 -7.80 -10.55 3.16
N PRO A 174 -7.85 -11.78 2.61
CA PRO A 174 -6.96 -12.85 3.02
C PRO A 174 -5.55 -12.60 2.48
N PHE A 175 -4.55 -13.00 3.27
CA PHE A 175 -3.14 -12.97 2.86
C PHE A 175 -2.39 -14.20 3.40
N PRO A 176 -1.25 -14.60 2.79
CA PRO A 176 -0.46 -15.72 3.24
C PRO A 176 0.10 -15.53 4.65
N ASN A 177 0.18 -16.62 5.40
CA ASN A 177 0.58 -16.61 6.80
C ASN A 177 2.05 -16.20 6.99
N ARG A 178 2.96 -16.66 6.14
CA ARG A 178 4.40 -16.37 6.20
C ARG A 178 5.01 -16.65 7.59
N ASN A 179 4.53 -17.68 8.30
CA ASN A 179 4.90 -17.98 9.70
C ASN A 179 4.70 -16.78 10.64
N ARG A 180 3.65 -15.99 10.39
CA ARG A 180 3.24 -14.80 11.15
C ARG A 180 1.82 -14.94 11.71
N SER A 181 1.35 -16.17 12.00
CA SER A 181 0.10 -16.33 12.77
C SER A 181 0.27 -15.73 14.16
N LEU A 182 -0.82 -15.37 14.83
CA LEU A 182 -0.73 -14.86 16.20
C LEU A 182 -0.05 -15.87 17.14
N VAL A 183 -0.24 -17.16 16.90
CA VAL A 183 0.41 -18.23 17.67
C VAL A 183 1.93 -18.24 17.40
N ASP A 184 2.35 -18.08 16.15
CA ASP A 184 3.77 -18.03 15.80
C ASP A 184 4.45 -16.80 16.41
N LEU A 185 3.75 -15.66 16.39
CA LEU A 185 4.24 -14.42 17.00
C LEU A 185 4.33 -14.52 18.52
N GLN A 186 3.36 -15.19 19.18
CA GLN A 186 3.42 -15.47 20.62
C GLN A 186 4.61 -16.36 20.97
N ARG A 187 4.91 -17.38 20.15
CA ARG A 187 6.11 -18.22 20.34
C ARG A 187 7.41 -17.43 20.24
N GLN A 188 7.42 -16.33 19.51
CA GLN A 188 8.55 -15.39 19.41
C GLN A 188 8.59 -14.39 20.59
N GLY A 189 7.71 -14.52 21.59
CA GLY A 189 7.67 -13.66 22.78
C GLY A 189 6.84 -12.38 22.60
N ILE A 190 6.10 -12.23 21.49
CA ILE A 190 5.23 -11.07 21.26
C ILE A 190 3.94 -11.23 22.07
N VAL A 191 3.61 -10.20 22.84
CA VAL A 191 2.38 -10.18 23.64
C VAL A 191 1.23 -9.65 22.77
N ILE A 192 0.24 -10.50 22.53
CA ILE A 192 -0.95 -10.11 21.76
C ILE A 192 -1.90 -9.36 22.68
N LYS A 193 -2.33 -8.18 22.25
CA LYS A 193 -3.29 -7.33 22.93
C LYS A 193 -4.52 -7.08 22.06
N PRO A 194 -5.69 -6.87 22.65
CA PRO A 194 -6.85 -6.41 21.90
C PRO A 194 -6.66 -4.96 21.44
N ARG A 195 -7.68 -4.39 20.81
CA ARG A 195 -7.65 -3.01 20.27
C ARG A 195 -7.24 -1.99 21.35
N VAL A 196 -6.41 -1.02 20.98
CA VAL A 196 -6.15 0.18 21.79
C VAL A 196 -7.39 1.05 21.79
N LEU A 197 -7.86 1.44 22.98
CA LEU A 197 -9.02 2.32 23.16
C LEU A 197 -8.61 3.77 23.41
N SER A 198 -7.57 3.96 24.23
CA SER A 198 -7.09 5.31 24.56
C SER A 198 -5.59 5.33 24.75
N ALA A 199 -5.03 6.52 24.65
CA ALA A 199 -3.65 6.82 24.99
C ALA A 199 -3.61 8.11 25.82
N ASP A 200 -2.71 8.16 26.80
CA ASP A 200 -2.45 9.32 27.62
C ASP A 200 -0.96 9.36 27.99
N GLY A 201 -0.24 10.36 27.52
CA GLY A 201 1.21 10.44 27.66
C GLY A 201 1.93 9.22 27.07
N SER A 202 2.56 8.41 27.92
CA SER A 202 3.21 7.15 27.50
C SER A 202 2.38 5.90 27.82
N GLU A 203 1.20 6.05 28.41
CA GLU A 203 0.32 4.94 28.78
C GLU A 203 -0.75 4.70 27.72
N VAL A 204 -1.00 3.44 27.40
CA VAL A 204 -2.05 3.00 26.49
C VAL A 204 -3.00 2.05 27.22
N THR A 205 -4.30 2.19 26.97
CA THR A 205 -5.36 1.31 27.51
C THR A 205 -5.94 0.46 26.39
N PHE A 206 -6.04 -0.85 26.65
CA PHE A 206 -6.59 -1.82 25.70
C PHE A 206 -8.06 -2.15 26.01
N ALA A 207 -8.73 -2.78 25.05
CA ALA A 207 -10.16 -3.14 25.16
C ALA A 207 -10.46 -4.16 26.27
N ASP A 208 -9.47 -4.88 26.78
CA ASP A 208 -9.59 -5.76 27.96
C ASP A 208 -9.40 -5.00 29.29
N GLY A 209 -9.30 -3.68 29.26
CA GLY A 209 -9.05 -2.82 30.43
C GLY A 209 -7.59 -2.80 30.90
N THR A 210 -6.71 -3.61 30.34
CA THR A 210 -5.28 -3.59 30.70
C THR A 210 -4.60 -2.32 30.21
N ARG A 211 -3.55 -1.89 30.93
CA ARG A 211 -2.74 -0.73 30.57
C ARG A 211 -1.27 -1.12 30.40
N SER A 212 -0.56 -0.36 29.61
CA SER A 212 0.88 -0.53 29.44
C SER A 212 1.55 0.81 29.14
N SER A 213 2.70 1.04 29.77
CA SER A 213 3.59 2.12 29.39
C SER A 213 4.47 1.69 28.20
N ILE A 214 4.59 2.54 27.20
CA ILE A 214 5.33 2.28 25.97
C ILE A 214 6.43 3.33 25.76
N LYS A 215 7.49 2.96 25.06
CA LYS A 215 8.57 3.83 24.62
C LYS A 215 8.48 4.20 23.16
N ALA A 216 7.87 3.32 22.36
CA ALA A 216 7.61 3.58 20.95
C ALA A 216 6.31 2.94 20.50
N VAL A 217 5.75 3.45 19.40
CA VAL A 217 4.62 2.86 18.70
C VAL A 217 4.87 2.79 17.20
N GLY A 218 4.57 1.64 16.61
CA GLY A 218 4.51 1.42 15.16
C GLY A 218 3.06 1.41 14.67
N TRP A 219 2.66 2.41 13.91
CA TRP A 219 1.31 2.52 13.34
C TRP A 219 1.22 1.71 12.04
N ALA A 220 0.56 0.56 12.09
CA ALA A 220 0.34 -0.35 10.95
C ALA A 220 -1.16 -0.50 10.64
N VAL A 221 -1.89 0.61 10.65
CA VAL A 221 -3.35 0.67 10.50
C VAL A 221 -3.83 0.92 9.07
N GLY A 222 -2.95 0.77 8.10
CA GLY A 222 -3.22 0.92 6.68
C GLY A 222 -2.78 2.27 6.11
N TYR A 223 -3.25 2.54 4.89
CA TYR A 223 -2.88 3.72 4.11
C TYR A 223 -4.12 4.47 3.65
N GLU A 224 -3.93 5.71 3.30
CA GLU A 224 -4.89 6.56 2.60
C GLU A 224 -4.27 7.12 1.33
N ASP A 225 -5.11 7.46 0.37
CA ASP A 225 -4.64 8.15 -0.83
C ASP A 225 -4.25 9.60 -0.48
N ASP A 226 -3.16 10.09 -1.02
CA ASP A 226 -2.85 11.51 -1.02
C ASP A 226 -3.28 12.11 -2.36
N THR A 227 -4.42 12.76 -2.37
CA THR A 227 -5.05 13.35 -3.56
C THR A 227 -4.93 14.86 -3.62
N ARG A 228 -4.27 15.49 -2.64
CA ARG A 228 -4.21 16.96 -2.50
C ARG A 228 -3.46 17.63 -3.64
N TRP A 229 -2.47 16.93 -4.21
CA TRP A 229 -1.69 17.41 -5.34
C TRP A 229 -2.44 17.34 -6.68
N ILE A 230 -3.55 16.61 -6.78
CA ILE A 230 -4.42 16.58 -7.96
C ILE A 230 -5.42 17.72 -7.81
N ASP A 231 -5.16 18.81 -8.51
CA ASP A 231 -5.98 20.02 -8.53
C ASP A 231 -6.91 20.02 -9.76
N ILE A 232 -7.76 18.99 -9.82
CA ILE A 232 -8.78 18.78 -10.86
C ILE A 232 -10.01 18.27 -10.13
N ALA A 233 -11.02 19.12 -10.00
CA ALA A 233 -12.20 18.84 -9.18
C ALA A 233 -12.99 17.63 -9.69
N GLU A 234 -13.16 17.53 -11.00
CA GLU A 234 -13.93 16.48 -11.68
C GLU A 234 -13.29 15.08 -11.56
N ALA A 235 -12.00 15.02 -11.19
CA ALA A 235 -11.30 13.76 -10.94
C ALA A 235 -11.56 13.18 -9.54
N LYS A 236 -12.27 13.94 -8.68
CA LYS A 236 -12.48 13.61 -7.26
C LYS A 236 -13.97 13.60 -6.92
N ASP A 237 -14.34 12.71 -5.99
CA ASP A 237 -15.65 12.69 -5.37
C ASP A 237 -15.80 13.79 -4.28
N GLY A 238 -17.00 13.88 -3.71
CA GLY A 238 -17.31 14.89 -2.68
C GLY A 238 -16.46 14.79 -1.40
N ASP A 239 -15.83 13.64 -1.14
CA ASP A 239 -14.95 13.38 -0.01
C ASP A 239 -13.46 13.56 -0.38
N GLY A 240 -13.17 13.97 -1.62
CA GLY A 240 -11.83 14.15 -2.15
C GLY A 240 -11.15 12.85 -2.60
N GLY A 241 -11.88 11.75 -2.66
CA GLY A 241 -11.41 10.47 -3.18
C GLY A 241 -11.30 10.49 -4.71
N ILE A 242 -10.41 9.66 -5.26
CA ILE A 242 -10.25 9.54 -6.72
C ILE A 242 -11.43 8.80 -7.33
N ILE A 243 -12.06 9.40 -8.34
CA ILE A 243 -13.04 8.74 -9.20
C ILE A 243 -12.28 7.99 -10.30
N SER A 244 -12.44 6.66 -10.34
CA SER A 244 -11.79 5.84 -11.36
C SER A 244 -12.61 4.58 -11.64
N GLU A 245 -12.87 4.30 -12.91
CA GLU A 245 -13.50 3.08 -13.39
C GLU A 245 -12.52 2.37 -14.35
N ASP A 246 -12.09 1.16 -13.99
CA ASP A 246 -11.09 0.38 -14.73
C ASP A 246 -9.82 1.17 -15.10
N GLY A 247 -9.41 2.10 -14.22
CA GLY A 247 -8.25 2.97 -14.44
C GLY A 247 -8.53 4.26 -15.20
N ARG A 248 -9.75 4.51 -15.63
CA ARG A 248 -10.14 5.74 -16.34
C ARG A 248 -10.75 6.75 -15.37
N SER A 249 -10.29 7.98 -15.42
CA SER A 249 -10.93 9.12 -14.76
C SER A 249 -12.13 9.61 -15.59
N PRO A 250 -13.14 10.27 -14.99
CA PRO A 250 -14.11 11.03 -15.75
C PRO A 250 -13.50 12.19 -16.56
N VAL A 251 -12.28 12.61 -16.21
CA VAL A 251 -11.52 13.64 -16.92
C VAL A 251 -10.79 13.01 -18.12
N PRO A 252 -11.14 13.35 -19.36
CA PRO A 252 -10.52 12.77 -20.55
C PRO A 252 -8.99 12.97 -20.56
N GLY A 253 -8.25 11.88 -20.80
CA GLY A 253 -6.79 11.89 -20.79
C GLY A 253 -6.15 11.66 -19.42
N LEU A 254 -6.94 11.59 -18.33
CA LEU A 254 -6.43 11.25 -17.00
C LEU A 254 -6.74 9.79 -16.68
N TYR A 255 -5.71 9.07 -16.26
CA TYR A 255 -5.79 7.65 -15.93
C TYR A 255 -5.15 7.36 -14.58
N HIS A 256 -5.56 6.24 -13.98
CA HIS A 256 -5.01 5.73 -12.72
C HIS A 256 -4.53 4.29 -12.88
N LEU A 257 -3.42 3.93 -12.23
CA LEU A 257 -2.86 2.58 -12.27
C LEU A 257 -2.38 2.16 -10.89
N GLY A 258 -2.59 0.87 -10.56
CA GLY A 258 -2.12 0.31 -9.30
C GLY A 258 -2.99 0.61 -8.09
N ARG A 259 -4.25 1.00 -8.28
CA ARG A 259 -5.19 1.20 -7.17
C ARG A 259 -5.81 -0.12 -6.71
N PRO A 260 -6.04 -0.30 -5.39
CA PRO A 260 -6.69 -1.51 -4.87
C PRO A 260 -8.07 -1.71 -5.48
N TRP A 261 -8.33 -2.91 -5.96
CA TRP A 261 -9.61 -3.26 -6.54
C TRP A 261 -10.04 -2.41 -7.74
N GLN A 262 -9.09 -1.78 -8.41
CA GLN A 262 -9.34 -0.97 -9.59
C GLN A 262 -10.15 -1.75 -10.65
N ARG A 263 -9.77 -2.97 -10.93
CA ARG A 263 -10.45 -3.89 -11.84
C ARG A 263 -10.77 -5.23 -11.17
N ASN A 264 -9.86 -5.72 -10.32
CA ASN A 264 -10.03 -6.99 -9.60
C ASN A 264 -9.07 -7.07 -8.41
N ARG A 265 -9.00 -8.24 -7.75
CA ARG A 265 -8.12 -8.46 -6.59
C ARG A 265 -6.63 -8.32 -6.93
N ALA A 266 -6.22 -8.63 -8.16
CA ALA A 266 -4.82 -8.49 -8.58
C ALA A 266 -4.37 -7.04 -8.78
N SER A 267 -5.30 -6.11 -9.04
CA SER A 267 -4.99 -4.68 -9.12
C SER A 267 -4.31 -4.22 -7.82
N ALA A 268 -3.32 -3.35 -7.93
CA ALA A 268 -2.40 -2.93 -6.86
C ALA A 268 -1.39 -4.01 -6.40
N LEU A 269 -1.34 -5.16 -7.04
CA LEU A 269 -0.27 -6.15 -6.88
C LEU A 269 0.59 -6.19 -8.15
N ILE A 270 1.83 -6.63 -8.01
CA ILE A 270 2.78 -6.74 -9.15
C ILE A 270 2.18 -7.57 -10.30
N MET A 271 1.49 -8.69 -9.97
CA MET A 271 0.86 -9.56 -10.97
C MET A 271 -0.27 -8.90 -11.76
N GLY A 272 -0.91 -7.88 -11.21
CA GLY A 272 -1.99 -7.12 -11.86
C GLY A 272 -1.49 -5.94 -12.70
N ALA A 273 -0.27 -5.47 -12.47
CA ALA A 273 0.26 -4.25 -13.08
C ALA A 273 0.26 -4.30 -14.62
N GLY A 274 0.75 -5.40 -15.20
CA GLY A 274 0.78 -5.56 -16.66
C GLY A 274 -0.60 -5.55 -17.32
N PRO A 275 -1.54 -6.42 -16.89
CA PRO A 275 -2.91 -6.41 -17.41
C PRO A 275 -3.66 -5.10 -17.22
N ASP A 276 -3.48 -4.40 -16.09
CA ASP A 276 -4.11 -3.12 -15.85
C ASP A 276 -3.48 -2.01 -16.71
N ALA A 277 -2.16 -2.01 -16.87
CA ALA A 277 -1.44 -1.09 -17.75
C ALA A 277 -1.87 -1.26 -19.21
N LYS A 278 -2.04 -2.51 -19.66
CA LYS A 278 -2.50 -2.78 -21.03
C LYS A 278 -3.85 -2.12 -21.31
N LEU A 279 -4.82 -2.25 -20.43
CA LEU A 279 -6.14 -1.62 -20.57
C LEU A 279 -6.04 -0.08 -20.68
N VAL A 280 -5.22 0.53 -19.82
CA VAL A 280 -5.00 1.98 -19.84
C VAL A 280 -4.35 2.42 -21.17
N VAL A 281 -3.33 1.67 -21.61
CA VAL A 281 -2.60 1.98 -22.86
C VAL A 281 -3.47 1.77 -24.10
N ASP A 282 -4.27 0.68 -24.15
CA ASP A 282 -5.20 0.43 -25.25
C ASP A 282 -6.18 1.59 -25.39
N HIS A 283 -6.84 2.00 -24.28
CA HIS A 283 -7.77 3.12 -24.27
C HIS A 283 -7.09 4.47 -24.63
N LEU A 284 -5.89 4.69 -24.11
CA LEU A 284 -5.11 5.89 -24.44
C LEU A 284 -4.78 5.94 -25.94
N SER A 285 -4.45 4.79 -26.54
CA SER A 285 -4.11 4.71 -27.98
C SER A 285 -5.32 4.94 -28.86
N GLU A 286 -6.51 4.48 -28.45
CA GLU A 286 -7.76 4.66 -29.18
C GLU A 286 -8.27 6.10 -29.14
N HIS A 287 -8.09 6.80 -28.02
CA HIS A 287 -8.67 8.12 -27.78
C HIS A 287 -7.64 9.26 -27.77
N GLY A 288 -6.33 8.94 -27.61
CA GLY A 288 -5.24 9.93 -27.58
C GLY A 288 -4.80 10.44 -28.94
N THR A 289 -5.20 9.80 -30.03
CA THR A 289 -4.87 10.22 -31.40
C THR A 289 -5.65 11.44 -31.88
N CYS A 290 -6.71 11.83 -31.18
CA CYS A 290 -7.50 13.01 -31.55
C CYS A 290 -6.83 14.37 -31.23
N ALA A 291 -5.72 14.38 -30.49
CA ALA A 291 -5.00 15.61 -30.09
C ALA A 291 -3.79 15.97 -31.01
N ARG A 292 -3.52 15.19 -32.07
CA ARG A 292 -2.39 15.44 -33.00
C ARG A 292 -2.75 16.18 -34.28
N SER A 293 -3.98 16.65 -34.42
CA SER A 293 -4.38 17.44 -35.61
C SER A 293 -5.13 18.71 -35.22
N ARG A 294 -4.37 19.70 -34.75
CA ARG A 294 -4.71 21.13 -34.93
C ARG A 294 -3.44 21.97 -34.77
#